data_4be574fe6fd3731bec28abd60f17c924
#
_entry.id   4be574fe6fd3731bec28abd60f17c924
#
_cell.length_a   1.000
_cell.length_b   1.000
_cell.length_c   1.000
_cell.angle_alpha   90.00
_cell.angle_beta   90.00
_cell.angle_gamma   90.00
#
_symmetry.space_group_name_H-M   'P 1'
#
loop_
_entity.id
_entity.type
_entity.pdbx_description
1 polymer ?
#
loop_
_entity_poly.entity_id
_entity_poly.type
_entity_poly.pdbx_seq_one_letter_code
_entity_poly.pdbx_strand_id
1 'polypeptide(L)'
;IENKEKFFNKNKEKLQDVKIKNFEEYYKIKSDFDKITEKQSVLREVIEKTSNLEEKLKKLNNEIRENNISKEKNITEEHGNIFNKYFSEYSERVENQKLVMYFSKENIPTISNINEGVGTGTKKTLISIFDLAYYSFIKELGLAFPEFIIHDVLETSQTESLEKIVDIVRETKVQYIAAVLNEKIKENRNISQKDIVLTLNKNDKLFKK
;
A
#
# COMPACT_ATOMS: atom_id res chain seq x y z
N ILE A 1 -54.01 -36.91 62.36
CA ILE A 1 -52.56 -36.59 62.53
C ILE A 1 -51.85 -36.75 61.17
N GLU A 2 -52.07 -37.78 60.44
CA GLU A 2 -51.42 -38.15 59.15
C GLU A 2 -51.56 -37.09 58.04
N ASN A 3 -52.69 -36.44 57.95
CA ASN A 3 -52.97 -35.37 57.00
C ASN A 3 -52.18 -34.09 57.29
N LYS A 4 -51.90 -33.76 58.56
CA LYS A 4 -51.12 -32.61 58.95
C LYS A 4 -49.61 -32.80 58.70
N GLU A 5 -49.11 -34.01 58.88
CA GLU A 5 -47.72 -34.37 58.56
C GLU A 5 -47.48 -34.33 57.05
N LYS A 6 -48.36 -34.88 56.23
CA LYS A 6 -48.28 -34.79 54.76
C LYS A 6 -48.26 -33.33 54.26
N PHE A 7 -49.11 -32.47 54.85
CA PHE A 7 -49.16 -31.05 54.52
C PHE A 7 -47.89 -30.31 54.95
N PHE A 8 -47.37 -30.63 56.12
CA PHE A 8 -46.08 -30.02 56.59
C PHE A 8 -44.91 -30.45 55.75
N ASN A 9 -44.79 -31.74 55.41
CA ASN A 9 -43.69 -32.24 54.58
C ASN A 9 -43.76 -31.64 53.13
N LYS A 10 -44.94 -31.55 52.56
CA LYS A 10 -45.12 -30.89 51.24
C LYS A 10 -44.74 -29.40 51.23
N ASN A 11 -45.04 -28.69 52.31
CA ASN A 11 -44.61 -27.28 52.43
C ASN A 11 -43.10 -27.12 52.71
N LYS A 12 -42.50 -28.06 53.43
CA LYS A 12 -41.08 -28.10 53.71
C LYS A 12 -40.30 -28.37 52.42
N GLU A 13 -40.75 -29.27 51.55
CA GLU A 13 -40.21 -29.51 50.22
C GLU A 13 -40.28 -28.26 49.35
N LYS A 14 -41.47 -27.65 49.27
CA LYS A 14 -41.62 -26.41 48.51
C LYS A 14 -40.72 -25.25 48.98
N LEU A 15 -40.50 -25.16 50.30
CA LEU A 15 -39.61 -24.17 50.89
C LEU A 15 -38.14 -24.46 50.56
N GLN A 16 -37.76 -25.73 50.50
CA GLN A 16 -36.43 -26.13 50.06
C GLN A 16 -36.20 -25.82 48.56
N ASP A 17 -37.14 -26.15 47.70
CA ASP A 17 -37.07 -25.87 46.26
C ASP A 17 -36.99 -24.36 45.99
N VAL A 18 -37.72 -23.53 46.70
CA VAL A 18 -37.63 -22.06 46.58
C VAL A 18 -36.25 -21.54 47.05
N LYS A 19 -35.73 -22.08 48.13
CA LYS A 19 -34.35 -21.74 48.59
C LYS A 19 -33.29 -22.11 47.57
N ILE A 20 -33.36 -23.33 47.03
CA ILE A 20 -32.40 -23.80 46.02
C ILE A 20 -32.45 -22.91 44.77
N LYS A 21 -33.67 -22.60 44.28
CA LYS A 21 -33.86 -21.72 43.11
C LYS A 21 -33.31 -20.31 43.30
N ASN A 22 -33.51 -19.73 44.49
CA ASN A 22 -32.95 -18.44 44.84
C ASN A 22 -31.40 -18.44 44.93
N PHE A 23 -30.82 -19.55 45.41
CA PHE A 23 -29.37 -19.71 45.39
C PHE A 23 -28.78 -19.84 43.99
N GLU A 24 -29.40 -20.60 43.12
CA GLU A 24 -28.98 -20.72 41.71
C GLU A 24 -29.04 -19.38 41.00
N GLU A 25 -30.11 -18.63 41.18
CA GLU A 25 -30.26 -17.30 40.59
C GLU A 25 -29.21 -16.31 41.15
N TYR A 26 -28.95 -16.35 42.45
CA TYR A 26 -27.90 -15.56 43.07
C TYR A 26 -26.51 -15.87 42.48
N TYR A 27 -26.16 -17.14 42.34
CA TYR A 27 -24.86 -17.53 41.78
C TYR A 27 -24.73 -17.13 40.33
N LYS A 28 -25.80 -17.21 39.54
CA LYS A 28 -25.84 -16.73 38.18
C LYS A 28 -25.60 -15.22 38.09
N ILE A 29 -26.30 -14.45 38.85
CA ILE A 29 -26.13 -12.99 38.90
C ILE A 29 -24.70 -12.62 39.35
N LYS A 30 -24.18 -13.31 40.36
CA LYS A 30 -22.81 -13.10 40.82
C LYS A 30 -21.78 -13.41 39.74
N SER A 31 -21.91 -14.54 39.04
CA SER A 31 -21.06 -14.90 37.93
C SER A 31 -21.08 -13.87 36.80
N ASP A 32 -22.26 -13.37 36.46
CA ASP A 32 -22.41 -12.35 35.42
C ASP A 32 -21.81 -11.00 35.88
N PHE A 33 -21.95 -10.65 37.12
CA PHE A 33 -21.34 -9.45 37.72
C PHE A 33 -19.79 -9.55 37.68
N ASP A 34 -19.22 -10.71 38.05
CA ASP A 34 -17.78 -10.94 38.01
C ASP A 34 -17.22 -10.81 36.58
N LYS A 35 -17.93 -11.37 35.59
CA LYS A 35 -17.57 -11.23 34.16
C LYS A 35 -17.64 -9.77 33.66
N ILE A 36 -18.65 -9.02 34.09
CA ILE A 36 -18.78 -7.61 33.74
C ILE A 36 -17.64 -6.80 34.36
N THR A 37 -17.30 -7.09 35.61
CA THR A 37 -16.22 -6.42 36.34
C THR A 37 -14.86 -6.67 35.67
N GLU A 38 -14.60 -7.91 35.25
CA GLU A 38 -13.40 -8.28 34.48
C GLU A 38 -13.32 -7.51 33.16
N LYS A 39 -14.41 -7.50 32.38
CA LYS A 39 -14.48 -6.73 31.13
C LYS A 39 -14.27 -5.24 31.36
N GLN A 40 -14.82 -4.68 32.42
CA GLN A 40 -14.61 -3.28 32.78
C GLN A 40 -13.14 -2.97 33.08
N SER A 41 -12.44 -3.87 33.77
CA SER A 41 -11.00 -3.72 34.05
C SER A 41 -10.18 -3.69 32.77
N VAL A 42 -10.44 -4.64 31.85
CA VAL A 42 -9.75 -4.70 30.55
C VAL A 42 -10.02 -3.44 29.73
N LEU A 43 -11.27 -2.98 29.68
CA LEU A 43 -11.62 -1.76 28.94
C LEU A 43 -10.94 -0.52 29.50
N ARG A 44 -10.82 -0.39 30.82
CA ARG A 44 -10.09 0.72 31.46
C ARG A 44 -8.61 0.72 31.06
N GLU A 45 -7.98 -0.44 31.04
CA GLU A 45 -6.57 -0.58 30.61
C GLU A 45 -6.38 -0.18 29.14
N VAL A 46 -7.31 -0.59 28.26
CA VAL A 46 -7.29 -0.19 26.84
C VAL A 46 -7.46 1.31 26.68
N ILE A 47 -8.40 1.93 27.41
CA ILE A 47 -8.63 3.39 27.37
C ILE A 47 -7.37 4.13 27.83
N GLU A 48 -6.74 3.70 28.90
CA GLU A 48 -5.51 4.33 29.41
C GLU A 48 -4.36 4.22 28.40
N LYS A 49 -4.16 3.04 27.80
CA LYS A 49 -3.16 2.85 26.75
C LYS A 49 -3.42 3.72 25.53
N THR A 50 -4.69 3.83 25.13
CA THR A 50 -5.08 4.68 23.98
C THR A 50 -4.81 6.16 24.27
N SER A 51 -5.18 6.65 25.45
CA SER A 51 -4.90 8.02 25.86
C SER A 51 -3.41 8.33 25.90
N ASN A 52 -2.58 7.42 26.40
CA ASN A 52 -1.13 7.57 26.43
C ASN A 52 -0.53 7.61 24.99
N LEU A 53 -1.07 6.82 24.07
CA LEU A 53 -0.66 6.84 22.66
C LEU A 53 -1.05 8.14 21.97
N GLU A 54 -2.25 8.66 22.24
CA GLU A 54 -2.70 9.96 21.71
C GLU A 54 -1.81 11.11 22.21
N GLU A 55 -1.42 11.09 23.48
CA GLU A 55 -0.48 12.08 24.02
C GLU A 55 0.89 11.99 23.38
N LYS A 56 1.42 10.78 23.16
CA LYS A 56 2.70 10.58 22.44
C LYS A 56 2.61 11.08 21.00
N LEU A 57 1.52 10.78 20.29
CA LEU A 57 1.28 11.28 18.94
C LEU A 57 1.26 12.82 18.90
N LYS A 58 0.61 13.45 19.88
CA LYS A 58 0.56 14.91 19.98
C LYS A 58 1.95 15.51 20.23
N LYS A 59 2.75 14.90 21.10
CA LYS A 59 4.15 15.32 21.35
C LYS A 59 5.01 15.19 20.11
N LEU A 60 4.96 14.02 19.43
CA LEU A 60 5.68 13.78 18.18
C LEU A 60 5.28 14.76 17.08
N ASN A 61 4.00 15.04 16.92
CA ASN A 61 3.52 16.01 15.95
C ASN A 61 3.99 17.44 16.27
N ASN A 62 4.12 17.81 17.55
CA ASN A 62 4.67 19.11 17.94
C ASN A 62 6.17 19.17 17.68
N GLU A 63 6.94 18.13 18.02
CA GLU A 63 8.38 18.03 17.70
C GLU A 63 8.63 18.11 16.19
N ILE A 64 7.79 17.45 15.39
CA ILE A 64 7.79 17.55 13.94
C ILE A 64 7.58 19.00 13.47
N ARG A 65 6.66 19.74 14.10
CA ARG A 65 6.39 21.15 13.78
C ARG A 65 7.53 22.08 14.22
N GLU A 66 8.12 21.86 15.39
CA GLU A 66 9.19 22.68 15.93
C GLU A 66 10.51 22.50 15.17
N ASN A 67 10.81 21.31 14.64
CA ASN A 67 12.01 20.99 13.90
C ASN A 67 12.05 21.49 12.44
N ASN A 68 11.28 22.52 12.09
CA ASN A 68 11.26 23.12 10.73
C ASN A 68 10.84 22.17 9.58
N ILE A 69 10.16 21.08 9.87
CA ILE A 69 9.62 20.17 8.84
C ILE A 69 8.57 20.89 7.96
N SER A 70 8.07 22.05 8.36
CA SER A 70 7.29 22.91 7.47
C SER A 70 8.04 23.28 6.19
N LYS A 71 9.36 23.53 6.26
CA LYS A 71 10.20 23.78 5.08
C LYS A 71 10.42 22.51 4.25
N GLU A 72 10.75 21.40 4.91
CA GLU A 72 10.92 20.11 4.23
C GLU A 72 9.61 19.61 3.63
N LYS A 73 8.48 19.82 4.29
CA LYS A 73 7.17 19.46 3.76
C LYS A 73 6.81 20.28 2.51
N ASN A 74 7.10 21.58 2.51
CA ASN A 74 6.88 22.43 1.34
C ASN A 74 7.79 22.02 0.18
N ILE A 75 9.08 21.73 0.45
CA ILE A 75 10.02 21.23 -0.55
C ILE A 75 9.54 19.86 -1.09
N THR A 76 9.10 18.96 -0.23
CA THR A 76 8.60 17.64 -0.65
C THR A 76 7.33 17.76 -1.48
N GLU A 77 6.44 18.68 -1.15
CA GLU A 77 5.21 18.94 -1.92
C GLU A 77 5.53 19.56 -3.29
N GLU A 78 6.44 20.53 -3.34
CA GLU A 78 6.92 21.13 -4.59
C GLU A 78 7.59 20.09 -5.48
N HIS A 79 8.49 19.26 -4.93
CA HIS A 79 9.13 18.18 -5.66
C HIS A 79 8.12 17.12 -6.13
N GLY A 80 7.13 16.80 -5.30
CA GLY A 80 6.04 15.91 -5.67
C GLY A 80 5.22 16.46 -6.85
N ASN A 81 4.96 17.75 -6.89
CA ASN A 81 4.26 18.41 -7.97
C ASN A 81 5.06 18.39 -9.28
N ILE A 82 6.36 18.65 -9.22
CA ILE A 82 7.26 18.59 -10.39
C ILE A 82 7.34 17.14 -10.91
N PHE A 83 7.52 16.16 -10.03
CA PHE A 83 7.51 14.74 -10.44
C PHE A 83 6.18 14.35 -11.09
N ASN A 84 5.06 14.69 -10.47
CA ASN A 84 3.72 14.36 -10.94
C ASN A 84 3.36 15.03 -12.27
N LYS A 85 3.93 16.17 -12.59
CA LYS A 85 3.81 16.80 -13.91
C LYS A 85 4.24 15.80 -14.99
N TYR A 86 5.43 15.20 -14.86
CA TYR A 86 5.94 14.23 -15.83
C TYR A 86 5.26 12.87 -15.73
N PHE A 87 5.09 12.35 -14.50
CA PHE A 87 4.48 11.05 -14.29
C PHE A 87 3.05 10.98 -14.81
N SER A 88 2.28 12.02 -14.58
CA SER A 88 0.91 12.15 -15.05
C SER A 88 0.84 12.27 -16.57
N GLU A 89 1.72 13.08 -17.18
CA GLU A 89 1.80 13.24 -18.64
C GLU A 89 2.18 11.93 -19.32
N TYR A 90 3.24 11.26 -18.83
CA TYR A 90 3.74 10.04 -19.45
C TYR A 90 2.77 8.85 -19.26
N SER A 91 2.12 8.76 -18.10
CA SER A 91 1.11 7.73 -17.87
C SER A 91 -0.13 7.92 -18.75
N GLU A 92 -0.55 9.16 -18.98
CA GLU A 92 -1.64 9.48 -19.89
C GLU A 92 -1.29 9.12 -21.33
N ARG A 93 -0.07 9.42 -21.77
CA ARG A 93 0.41 9.10 -23.13
C ARG A 93 0.53 7.59 -23.37
N VAL A 94 1.07 6.84 -22.40
CA VAL A 94 1.38 5.41 -22.56
C VAL A 94 0.17 4.51 -22.26
N GLU A 95 -0.51 4.75 -21.16
CA GLU A 95 -1.59 3.89 -20.65
C GLU A 95 -3.00 4.50 -20.80
N ASN A 96 -3.12 5.69 -21.40
CA ASN A 96 -4.36 6.46 -21.49
C ASN A 96 -5.01 6.72 -20.12
N GLN A 97 -4.20 6.75 -19.05
CA GLN A 97 -4.64 7.02 -17.68
C GLN A 97 -3.74 8.05 -17.05
N LYS A 98 -4.34 9.10 -16.51
CA LYS A 98 -3.63 10.13 -15.78
C LYS A 98 -3.38 9.66 -14.35
N LEU A 99 -2.16 9.19 -14.08
CA LEU A 99 -1.77 8.69 -12.77
C LEU A 99 -1.01 9.77 -11.99
N VAL A 100 -1.16 9.75 -10.69
CA VAL A 100 -0.49 10.65 -9.75
C VAL A 100 0.10 9.85 -8.62
N MET A 101 1.36 10.12 -8.27
CA MET A 101 1.99 9.57 -7.09
C MET A 101 1.76 10.51 -5.90
N TYR A 102 1.41 9.94 -4.77
CA TYR A 102 1.28 10.64 -3.50
C TYR A 102 1.84 9.79 -2.36
N PHE A 103 2.14 10.43 -1.25
CA PHE A 103 2.53 9.71 -0.04
C PHE A 103 1.31 9.46 0.82
N SER A 104 1.11 8.19 1.19
CA SER A 104 0.07 7.80 2.15
C SER A 104 0.34 8.40 3.54
N LYS A 105 -0.61 8.25 4.46
CA LYS A 105 -0.44 8.68 5.86
C LYS A 105 0.75 8.00 6.55
N GLU A 106 1.20 6.87 6.03
CA GLU A 106 2.35 6.10 6.52
C GLU A 106 3.65 6.45 5.81
N ASN A 107 3.67 7.53 5.02
CA ASN A 107 4.79 7.94 4.15
C ASN A 107 5.19 6.89 3.11
N ILE A 108 4.26 6.03 2.70
CA ILE A 108 4.48 5.05 1.63
C ILE A 108 4.09 5.69 0.30
N PRO A 109 4.99 5.69 -0.70
CA PRO A 109 4.64 6.17 -2.04
C PRO A 109 3.54 5.28 -2.64
N THR A 110 2.46 5.90 -3.06
CA THR A 110 1.27 5.24 -3.58
C THR A 110 0.86 5.91 -4.88
N ILE A 111 0.39 5.14 -5.84
CA ILE A 111 -0.09 5.66 -7.13
C ILE A 111 -1.63 5.69 -7.09
N SER A 112 -2.22 6.82 -7.46
CA SER A 112 -3.67 6.98 -7.57
C SER A 112 -4.23 6.18 -8.74
N ASN A 113 -5.49 5.76 -8.63
CA ASN A 113 -6.27 5.17 -9.73
C ASN A 113 -5.69 3.87 -10.33
N ILE A 114 -4.80 3.18 -9.64
CA ILE A 114 -4.45 1.81 -10.01
C ILE A 114 -5.59 0.91 -9.54
N ASN A 115 -6.36 0.36 -10.48
CA ASN A 115 -7.34 -0.66 -10.19
C ASN A 115 -6.66 -1.92 -9.66
N GLU A 116 -7.22 -2.53 -8.62
CA GLU A 116 -6.82 -3.85 -8.15
C GLU A 116 -6.92 -4.84 -9.32
N GLY A 117 -5.82 -5.53 -9.64
CA GLY A 117 -5.79 -6.50 -10.74
C GLY A 117 -4.97 -6.09 -11.96
N VAL A 118 -4.15 -5.06 -11.87
CA VAL A 118 -3.22 -4.67 -12.96
C VAL A 118 -2.31 -5.85 -13.34
N GLY A 119 -2.36 -6.24 -14.61
CA GLY A 119 -1.56 -7.34 -15.17
C GLY A 119 -0.06 -7.08 -15.08
N THR A 120 0.74 -8.15 -15.20
CA THR A 120 2.22 -8.06 -15.09
C THR A 120 2.81 -7.13 -16.16
N GLY A 121 2.24 -7.09 -17.36
CA GLY A 121 2.67 -6.19 -18.43
C GLY A 121 2.50 -4.72 -18.08
N THR A 122 1.34 -4.35 -17.58
CA THR A 122 1.06 -2.97 -17.15
C THR A 122 1.95 -2.54 -15.99
N LYS A 123 2.28 -3.44 -15.04
CA LYS A 123 3.22 -3.12 -13.95
C LYS A 123 4.61 -2.76 -14.48
N LYS A 124 5.13 -3.50 -15.46
CA LYS A 124 6.43 -3.20 -16.08
C LYS A 124 6.41 -1.89 -16.86
N THR A 125 5.33 -1.64 -17.59
CA THR A 125 5.12 -0.35 -18.27
C THR A 125 5.11 0.81 -17.28
N LEU A 126 4.44 0.67 -16.13
CA LEU A 126 4.41 1.68 -15.08
C LEU A 126 5.79 1.95 -14.47
N ILE A 127 6.63 0.93 -14.31
CA ILE A 127 8.01 1.11 -13.86
C ILE A 127 8.79 1.96 -14.88
N SER A 128 8.66 1.66 -16.19
CA SER A 128 9.31 2.46 -17.22
C SER A 128 8.83 3.91 -17.25
N ILE A 129 7.53 4.14 -17.08
CA ILE A 129 6.95 5.48 -16.98
C ILE A 129 7.51 6.22 -15.76
N PHE A 130 7.58 5.53 -14.61
CA PHE A 130 8.15 6.09 -13.39
C PHE A 130 9.59 6.52 -13.57
N ASP A 131 10.43 5.65 -14.14
CA ASP A 131 11.86 5.94 -14.32
C ASP A 131 12.09 7.10 -15.29
N LEU A 132 11.31 7.18 -16.38
CA LEU A 132 11.36 8.30 -17.31
C LEU A 132 10.90 9.63 -16.67
N ALA A 133 9.83 9.57 -15.86
CA ALA A 133 9.34 10.72 -15.12
C ALA A 133 10.37 11.18 -14.06
N TYR A 134 11.01 10.21 -13.37
CA TYR A 134 12.05 10.49 -12.40
C TYR A 134 13.29 11.11 -13.05
N TYR A 135 13.70 10.62 -14.22
CA TYR A 135 14.78 11.24 -14.99
C TYR A 135 14.45 12.68 -15.37
N SER A 136 13.25 12.93 -15.89
CA SER A 136 12.82 14.28 -16.27
C SER A 136 12.72 15.22 -15.07
N PHE A 137 12.24 14.73 -13.94
CA PHE A 137 12.20 15.45 -12.67
C PHE A 137 13.60 15.87 -12.18
N ILE A 138 14.56 14.94 -12.17
CA ILE A 138 15.94 15.22 -11.77
C ILE A 138 16.59 16.26 -12.69
N LYS A 139 16.32 16.16 -13.98
CA LYS A 139 16.81 17.07 -14.99
C LYS A 139 16.23 18.48 -14.81
N GLU A 140 14.92 18.61 -14.52
CA GLU A 140 14.28 19.89 -14.23
C GLU A 140 14.87 20.55 -12.96
N LEU A 141 15.23 19.76 -11.96
CA LEU A 141 15.91 20.26 -10.75
C LEU A 141 17.40 20.56 -10.93
N GLY A 142 17.98 20.26 -12.09
CA GLY A 142 19.42 20.46 -12.34
C GLY A 142 20.34 19.61 -11.47
N LEU A 143 19.84 18.45 -11.00
CA LEU A 143 20.62 17.53 -10.17
C LEU A 143 21.57 16.69 -11.04
N ALA A 144 22.79 16.49 -10.56
CA ALA A 144 23.75 15.59 -11.21
C ALA A 144 23.36 14.13 -10.95
N PHE A 145 22.95 13.43 -12.00
CA PHE A 145 22.54 12.02 -11.93
C PHE A 145 22.99 11.29 -13.22
N PRO A 146 23.18 9.96 -13.18
CA PRO A 146 23.49 9.21 -14.40
C PRO A 146 22.40 9.38 -15.47
N GLU A 147 22.81 9.77 -16.67
CA GLU A 147 21.87 10.03 -17.78
C GLU A 147 21.51 8.75 -18.55
N PHE A 148 21.36 7.63 -17.85
CA PHE A 148 20.95 6.36 -18.44
C PHE A 148 19.94 5.61 -17.57
N ILE A 149 19.10 4.82 -18.22
CA ILE A 149 18.12 3.92 -17.61
C ILE A 149 18.34 2.51 -18.20
N ILE A 150 18.33 1.50 -17.35
CA ILE A 150 18.47 0.09 -17.76
C ILE A 150 17.24 -0.68 -17.32
N HIS A 151 16.54 -1.29 -18.29
CA HIS A 151 15.43 -2.20 -18.03
C HIS A 151 15.76 -3.62 -18.47
N ASP A 152 15.72 -4.56 -17.55
CA ASP A 152 16.04 -5.97 -17.81
C ASP A 152 15.01 -6.61 -18.76
N VAL A 153 13.72 -6.34 -18.57
CA VAL A 153 12.68 -7.03 -19.34
C VAL A 153 11.48 -6.14 -19.64
N LEU A 154 11.31 -5.72 -20.89
CA LEU A 154 10.09 -5.07 -21.38
C LEU A 154 9.21 -6.00 -22.24
N GLU A 155 9.52 -7.27 -22.32
CA GLU A 155 8.88 -8.26 -23.21
C GLU A 155 7.38 -8.46 -22.93
N THR A 156 6.91 -8.19 -21.72
CA THR A 156 5.50 -8.35 -21.35
C THR A 156 4.66 -7.09 -21.60
N SER A 157 5.28 -5.96 -21.97
CA SER A 157 4.57 -4.73 -22.34
C SER A 157 3.84 -4.92 -23.69
N GLN A 158 2.72 -4.22 -23.84
CA GLN A 158 2.02 -4.18 -25.12
C GLN A 158 2.88 -3.43 -26.15
N THR A 159 2.81 -3.83 -27.42
CA THR A 159 3.59 -3.20 -28.49
C THR A 159 3.33 -1.70 -28.59
N GLU A 160 2.08 -1.29 -28.45
CA GLU A 160 1.66 0.13 -28.48
C GLU A 160 2.27 0.93 -27.31
N SER A 161 2.27 0.38 -26.09
CA SER A 161 2.88 1.04 -24.93
C SER A 161 4.40 1.18 -25.12
N LEU A 162 5.05 0.18 -25.74
CA LEU A 162 6.47 0.24 -26.05
C LEU A 162 6.79 1.34 -27.09
N GLU A 163 5.96 1.51 -28.11
CA GLU A 163 6.12 2.60 -29.10
C GLU A 163 6.11 3.98 -28.44
N LYS A 164 5.12 4.19 -27.56
CA LYS A 164 4.96 5.46 -26.81
C LYS A 164 6.13 5.70 -25.83
N ILE A 165 6.65 4.65 -25.18
CA ILE A 165 7.86 4.74 -24.35
C ILE A 165 9.06 5.19 -25.19
N VAL A 166 9.28 4.60 -26.37
CA VAL A 166 10.38 4.98 -27.26
C VAL A 166 10.28 6.44 -27.66
N ASP A 167 9.08 6.95 -27.92
CA ASP A 167 8.87 8.37 -28.26
C ASP A 167 9.28 9.28 -27.08
N ILE A 168 8.90 8.94 -25.85
CA ILE A 168 9.30 9.69 -24.64
C ILE A 168 10.83 9.63 -24.44
N VAL A 169 11.44 8.48 -24.65
CA VAL A 169 12.93 8.30 -24.57
C VAL A 169 13.64 9.25 -25.53
N ARG A 170 13.14 9.38 -26.77
CA ARG A 170 13.72 10.27 -27.79
C ARG A 170 13.56 11.75 -27.43
N GLU A 171 12.42 12.12 -26.89
CA GLU A 171 12.15 13.48 -26.43
C GLU A 171 13.05 13.88 -25.26
N THR A 172 13.20 12.98 -24.28
CA THR A 172 14.00 13.24 -23.07
C THR A 172 15.50 13.17 -23.36
N LYS A 173 15.91 12.50 -24.42
CA LYS A 173 17.31 12.24 -24.78
C LYS A 173 18.09 11.45 -23.74
N VAL A 174 17.41 10.65 -22.91
CA VAL A 174 18.03 9.74 -21.98
C VAL A 174 18.62 8.54 -22.71
N GLN A 175 19.77 8.03 -22.29
CA GLN A 175 20.26 6.75 -22.77
C GLN A 175 19.42 5.62 -22.13
N TYR A 176 18.58 4.99 -22.94
CA TYR A 176 17.65 3.95 -22.47
C TYR A 176 18.09 2.59 -23.03
N ILE A 177 18.45 1.67 -22.15
CA ILE A 177 18.92 0.32 -22.50
C ILE A 177 17.87 -0.66 -22.03
N ALA A 178 17.29 -1.44 -22.94
CA ALA A 178 16.25 -2.39 -22.61
C ALA A 178 16.44 -3.74 -23.29
N ALA A 179 16.14 -4.81 -22.58
CA ALA A 179 16.03 -6.14 -23.18
C ALA A 179 14.60 -6.34 -23.69
N VAL A 180 14.46 -6.55 -24.99
CA VAL A 180 13.17 -6.69 -25.67
C VAL A 180 13.17 -7.94 -26.55
N LEU A 181 12.06 -8.66 -26.62
CA LEU A 181 11.92 -9.79 -27.55
C LEU A 181 11.97 -9.33 -29.02
N ASN A 182 12.66 -10.07 -29.86
CA ASN A 182 12.81 -9.76 -31.28
C ASN A 182 11.47 -9.63 -32.02
N GLU A 183 10.46 -10.37 -31.61
CA GLU A 183 9.09 -10.27 -32.14
C GLU A 183 8.51 -8.89 -31.90
N LYS A 184 8.66 -8.35 -30.69
CA LYS A 184 8.19 -7.00 -30.33
C LYS A 184 8.93 -5.90 -31.09
N ILE A 185 10.22 -6.09 -31.36
CA ILE A 185 11.00 -5.14 -32.16
C ILE A 185 10.48 -5.08 -33.60
N LYS A 186 10.17 -6.25 -34.21
CA LYS A 186 9.64 -6.29 -35.56
C LYS A 186 8.27 -5.65 -35.75
N GLU A 187 7.45 -5.70 -34.69
CA GLU A 187 6.13 -5.10 -34.65
C GLU A 187 6.17 -3.58 -34.37
N ASN A 188 7.27 -3.10 -33.79
CA ASN A 188 7.42 -1.72 -33.35
C ASN A 188 7.94 -0.82 -34.48
N ARG A 189 7.19 0.22 -34.83
CA ARG A 189 7.54 1.14 -35.93
C ARG A 189 8.62 2.15 -35.55
N ASN A 190 8.81 2.37 -34.24
CA ASN A 190 9.70 3.39 -33.70
C ASN A 190 11.11 2.84 -33.41
N ILE A 191 11.33 1.52 -33.46
CA ILE A 191 12.64 0.91 -33.27
C ILE A 191 13.25 0.54 -34.61
N SER A 192 14.42 1.08 -34.92
CA SER A 192 15.17 0.80 -36.13
C SER A 192 16.32 -0.18 -35.85
N GLN A 193 16.87 -0.79 -36.91
CA GLN A 193 18.05 -1.69 -36.79
C GLN A 193 19.26 -1.00 -36.15
N LYS A 194 19.34 0.35 -36.22
CA LYS A 194 20.42 1.13 -35.60
C LYS A 194 20.31 1.23 -34.09
N ASP A 195 19.11 1.01 -33.56
CA ASP A 195 18.83 1.05 -32.12
C ASP A 195 19.17 -0.31 -31.45
N ILE A 196 19.45 -1.37 -32.26
CA ILE A 196 19.77 -2.70 -31.77
C ILE A 196 21.27 -2.83 -31.57
N VAL A 197 21.71 -2.83 -30.32
CA VAL A 197 23.12 -2.93 -29.94
C VAL A 197 23.59 -4.39 -29.88
N LEU A 198 22.72 -5.31 -29.44
CA LEU A 198 23.05 -6.71 -29.26
C LEU A 198 21.83 -7.60 -29.52
N THR A 199 22.03 -8.67 -30.26
CA THR A 199 21.02 -9.73 -30.47
C THR A 199 21.54 -11.04 -29.90
N LEU A 200 20.78 -11.62 -28.97
CA LEU A 200 21.09 -12.90 -28.33
C LEU A 200 20.10 -13.97 -28.78
N ASN A 201 20.57 -15.20 -28.91
CA ASN A 201 19.74 -16.35 -29.24
C ASN A 201 20.20 -17.61 -28.47
N LYS A 202 19.53 -18.74 -28.69
CA LYS A 202 19.88 -20.01 -28.01
C LYS A 202 21.32 -20.46 -28.24
N ASN A 203 21.89 -20.15 -29.43
CA ASN A 203 23.21 -20.57 -29.83
C ASN A 203 24.27 -19.48 -29.60
N ASP A 204 23.85 -18.24 -29.41
CA ASP A 204 24.74 -17.10 -29.17
C ASP A 204 24.32 -16.39 -27.90
N LYS A 205 24.89 -16.82 -26.79
CA LYS A 205 24.63 -16.32 -25.43
C LYS A 205 25.73 -15.34 -25.03
N LEU A 206 25.37 -14.38 -24.19
CA LEU A 206 26.30 -13.38 -23.65
C LEU A 206 27.46 -14.04 -22.89
N PHE A 207 27.20 -15.13 -22.19
CA PHE A 207 28.21 -15.92 -21.49
C PHE A 207 28.28 -17.30 -22.14
N LYS A 208 29.35 -17.55 -22.85
CA LYS A 208 29.69 -18.89 -23.37
C LYS A 208 30.17 -19.72 -22.18
N LYS A 209 29.42 -20.78 -21.84
CA LYS A 209 29.92 -21.86 -20.99
C LYS A 209 30.70 -22.86 -21.84
#